data_70bf8fa31bccb34270fe566abdf3ea5a
#
_entry.id   70bf8fa31bccb34270fe566abdf3ea5a
#
_cell.length_a   1.000
_cell.length_b   1.000
_cell.length_c   1.000
_cell.angle_alpha   90.00
_cell.angle_beta   90.00
_cell.angle_gamma   90.00
#
_symmetry.space_group_name_H-M   'P 1'
#
loop_
_entity.id
_entity.type
_entity.pdbx_description
1 polymer ?
#
loop_
_entity_poly.entity_id
_entity_poly.type
_entity_poly.pdbx_seq_one_letter_code
_entity_poly.pdbx_strand_id
1 'polypeptide(L)'
;SSAASDVYKRQIHEFGNIVSKQPDVEINKPICMLAGVFLFFGFAYLGVMPGQTEILIPYLFLLIYLLVSELYLKKKNPLNNWAYAMMSQIYIALSFAMLNILAYHSIGSEGELSNYQVQYNPILPLSIFIFTWINDTGAYCTGMLFGKHRLFERISPKKSWEGSIGGGVFSIIGAIVMAHFFPFMPISIWIGLALTVVIFGTLGDLTESLLKRTIGIKDSGNILPGHGGMLDRFDSTLMAVPAAVVYLYIISFI
;
A
#
# COMPACT_ATOMS: atom_id res chain seq x y z
N SER A 1 -12.04 10.56 -5.90
CA SER A 1 -10.71 10.79 -6.50
C SER A 1 -9.89 11.88 -5.79
N SER A 2 -10.46 13.02 -5.37
CA SER A 2 -9.70 14.03 -4.61
C SER A 2 -9.28 13.52 -3.24
N ALA A 3 -10.16 12.83 -2.51
CA ALA A 3 -9.88 12.29 -1.19
C ALA A 3 -8.71 11.28 -1.19
N ALA A 4 -8.64 10.38 -2.18
CA ALA A 4 -7.52 9.45 -2.30
C ALA A 4 -6.19 10.20 -2.51
N SER A 5 -6.18 11.26 -3.36
CA SER A 5 -4.98 12.06 -3.58
C SER A 5 -4.51 12.79 -2.31
N ASP A 6 -5.42 13.21 -1.45
CA ASP A 6 -5.06 13.87 -0.21
C ASP A 6 -4.50 12.88 0.83
N VAL A 7 -4.98 11.63 0.84
CA VAL A 7 -4.48 10.57 1.74
C VAL A 7 -3.00 10.29 1.48
N TYR A 8 -2.61 9.94 0.24
CA TYR A 8 -1.21 9.57 -0.01
C TYR A 8 -0.26 10.79 0.00
N LYS A 9 -0.72 12.01 -0.36
CA LYS A 9 0.08 13.23 -0.16
C LYS A 9 0.45 13.41 1.31
N ARG A 10 -0.53 13.23 2.20
CA ARG A 10 -0.30 13.31 3.65
C ARG A 10 0.66 12.24 4.12
N GLN A 11 0.55 11.02 3.62
CA GLN A 11 1.47 9.93 3.97
C GLN A 11 2.90 10.20 3.50
N ILE A 12 3.10 10.70 2.26
CA ILE A 12 4.42 11.10 1.77
C ILE A 12 4.98 12.26 2.61
N HIS A 13 4.13 13.21 3.00
CA HIS A 13 4.53 14.31 3.87
C HIS A 13 4.94 13.81 5.27
N GLU A 14 4.15 12.93 5.89
CA GLU A 14 4.47 12.31 7.19
C GLU A 14 5.75 11.50 7.12
N PHE A 15 5.89 10.63 6.10
CA PHE A 15 7.10 9.87 5.85
C PHE A 15 8.32 10.79 5.73
N GLY A 16 8.20 11.87 4.94
CA GLY A 16 9.24 12.88 4.80
C GLY A 16 9.62 13.56 6.12
N ASN A 17 8.63 13.82 7.00
CA ASN A 17 8.88 14.36 8.33
C ASN A 17 9.59 13.36 9.25
N ILE A 18 9.25 12.07 9.13
CA ILE A 18 9.88 11.00 9.90
C ILE A 18 11.36 10.88 9.51
N VAL A 19 11.67 10.72 8.23
CA VAL A 19 13.04 10.49 7.76
C VAL A 19 13.93 11.74 7.95
N SER A 20 13.35 12.95 7.89
CA SER A 20 14.06 14.20 8.16
C SER A 20 14.45 14.38 9.65
N LYS A 21 14.03 13.48 10.55
CA LYS A 21 14.56 13.43 11.93
C LYS A 21 15.95 12.79 11.99
N GLN A 22 16.38 12.09 10.96
CA GLN A 22 17.74 11.57 10.87
C GLN A 22 18.71 12.73 10.54
N PRO A 23 19.93 12.67 11.11
CA PRO A 23 20.95 13.69 10.85
C PRO A 23 21.22 13.85 9.34
N ASP A 24 21.24 15.08 8.89
CA ASP A 24 21.61 15.44 7.52
C ASP A 24 20.73 14.83 6.39
N VAL A 25 19.49 14.41 6.71
CA VAL A 25 18.51 13.92 5.74
C VAL A 25 17.45 14.98 5.45
N GLU A 26 17.37 15.40 4.18
CA GLU A 26 16.44 16.43 3.70
C GLU A 26 15.87 16.04 2.34
N ILE A 27 14.73 15.38 2.29
CA ILE A 27 14.05 15.05 1.02
C ILE A 27 13.19 16.23 0.53
N ASN A 28 13.03 16.32 -0.78
CA ASN A 28 12.15 17.32 -1.41
C ASN A 28 10.68 16.82 -1.36
N LYS A 29 10.02 17.05 -0.22
CA LYS A 29 8.64 16.60 0.03
C LYS A 29 7.63 17.09 -1.02
N PRO A 30 7.61 18.38 -1.42
CA PRO A 30 6.69 18.86 -2.45
C PRO A 30 6.81 18.10 -3.76
N ILE A 31 8.03 17.86 -4.23
CA ILE A 31 8.26 17.14 -5.49
C ILE A 31 7.89 15.66 -5.34
N CYS A 32 8.20 15.01 -4.20
CA CYS A 32 7.77 13.64 -3.94
C CYS A 32 6.24 13.51 -3.93
N MET A 33 5.52 14.47 -3.32
CA MET A 33 4.06 14.49 -3.35
C MET A 33 3.51 14.70 -4.76
N LEU A 34 4.10 15.63 -5.53
CA LEU A 34 3.69 15.88 -6.91
C LEU A 34 3.92 14.66 -7.80
N ALA A 35 5.08 14.01 -7.67
CA ALA A 35 5.39 12.77 -8.40
C ALA A 35 4.37 11.67 -8.08
N GLY A 36 4.02 11.47 -6.81
CA GLY A 36 2.98 10.53 -6.41
C GLY A 36 1.62 10.85 -7.04
N VAL A 37 1.25 12.14 -7.16
CA VAL A 37 0.01 12.56 -7.85
C VAL A 37 0.02 12.09 -9.29
N PHE A 38 1.09 12.38 -10.03
CA PHE A 38 1.18 11.96 -11.43
C PHE A 38 1.17 10.45 -11.59
N LEU A 39 1.83 9.73 -10.68
CA LEU A 39 1.81 8.26 -10.70
C LEU A 39 0.39 7.72 -10.47
N PHE A 40 -0.33 8.22 -9.47
CA PHE A 40 -1.69 7.78 -9.14
C PHE A 40 -2.66 8.01 -10.30
N PHE A 41 -2.68 9.24 -10.85
CA PHE A 41 -3.55 9.57 -11.98
C PHE A 41 -3.09 8.90 -13.28
N GLY A 42 -1.78 8.68 -13.46
CA GLY A 42 -1.24 7.92 -14.58
C GLY A 42 -1.77 6.49 -14.58
N PHE A 43 -1.75 5.80 -13.44
CA PHE A 43 -2.32 4.45 -13.31
C PHE A 43 -3.84 4.43 -13.48
N ALA A 44 -4.55 5.44 -12.96
CA ALA A 44 -5.98 5.56 -13.18
C ALA A 44 -6.32 5.75 -14.67
N TYR A 45 -5.53 6.56 -15.38
CA TYR A 45 -5.71 6.77 -16.82
C TYR A 45 -5.38 5.52 -17.63
N LEU A 46 -4.29 4.82 -17.30
CA LEU A 46 -3.93 3.56 -17.95
C LEU A 46 -5.00 2.47 -17.73
N GLY A 47 -5.68 2.48 -16.59
CA GLY A 47 -6.82 1.61 -16.34
C GLY A 47 -8.00 1.87 -17.29
N VAL A 48 -8.19 3.12 -17.73
CA VAL A 48 -9.28 3.51 -18.66
C VAL A 48 -8.84 3.41 -20.12
N MET A 49 -7.57 3.74 -20.41
CA MET A 49 -6.99 3.78 -21.76
C MET A 49 -5.71 2.93 -21.78
N PRO A 50 -5.85 1.59 -21.88
CA PRO A 50 -4.70 0.70 -21.92
C PRO A 50 -3.77 1.00 -23.11
N GLY A 51 -2.46 0.96 -22.87
CA GLY A 51 -1.44 1.18 -23.89
C GLY A 51 -0.93 2.61 -24.04
N GLN A 52 -1.58 3.62 -23.46
CA GLN A 52 -1.12 5.02 -23.51
C GLN A 52 -0.14 5.33 -22.36
N THR A 53 1.03 4.71 -22.39
CA THR A 53 2.05 4.81 -21.34
C THR A 53 2.71 6.18 -21.25
N GLU A 54 2.53 7.05 -22.24
CA GLU A 54 3.05 8.42 -22.31
C GLU A 54 2.55 9.27 -21.13
N ILE A 55 1.42 8.93 -20.55
CA ILE A 55 0.86 9.60 -19.37
C ILE A 55 1.81 9.53 -18.15
N LEU A 56 2.72 8.58 -18.11
CA LEU A 56 3.73 8.45 -17.06
C LEU A 56 4.97 9.32 -17.28
N ILE A 57 5.12 9.98 -18.44
CA ILE A 57 6.28 10.82 -18.72
C ILE A 57 6.48 11.92 -17.67
N PRO A 58 5.45 12.68 -17.23
CA PRO A 58 5.63 13.69 -16.19
C PRO A 58 6.16 13.11 -14.88
N TYR A 59 5.71 11.92 -14.49
CA TYR A 59 6.23 11.21 -13.32
C TYR A 59 7.73 10.89 -13.46
N LEU A 60 8.15 10.34 -14.61
CA LEU A 60 9.55 10.03 -14.89
C LEU A 60 10.42 11.28 -14.84
N PHE A 61 9.97 12.42 -15.42
CA PHE A 61 10.68 13.69 -15.32
C PHE A 61 10.85 14.15 -13.86
N LEU A 62 9.84 13.98 -13.02
CA LEU A 62 9.95 14.33 -11.60
C LEU A 62 10.92 13.40 -10.85
N LEU A 63 10.99 12.12 -11.19
CA LEU A 63 12.00 11.22 -10.62
C LEU A 63 13.42 11.64 -11.04
N ILE A 64 13.63 11.96 -12.32
CA ILE A 64 14.91 12.48 -12.81
C ILE A 64 15.26 13.78 -12.08
N TYR A 65 14.29 14.69 -11.92
CA TYR A 65 14.50 15.93 -11.17
C TYR A 65 14.93 15.66 -9.72
N LEU A 66 14.30 14.71 -9.02
CA LEU A 66 14.68 14.33 -7.65
C LEU A 66 16.14 13.86 -7.57
N LEU A 67 16.61 13.11 -8.58
CA LEU A 67 18.00 12.65 -8.64
C LEU A 67 18.97 13.80 -8.97
N VAL A 68 18.66 14.60 -9.99
CA VAL A 68 19.54 15.65 -10.50
C VAL A 68 19.61 16.85 -9.55
N SER A 69 18.51 17.17 -8.85
CA SER A 69 18.47 18.31 -7.93
C SER A 69 19.51 18.23 -6.80
N GLU A 70 19.84 17.05 -6.30
CA GLU A 70 20.85 16.87 -5.26
C GLU A 70 22.27 17.27 -5.73
N LEU A 71 22.56 17.25 -7.05
CA LEU A 71 23.85 17.70 -7.59
C LEU A 71 24.04 19.21 -7.39
N TYR A 72 22.96 19.98 -7.47
CA TYR A 72 22.99 21.44 -7.38
C TYR A 72 22.76 21.97 -5.97
N LEU A 73 21.97 21.24 -5.16
CA LEU A 73 21.58 21.67 -3.81
C LEU A 73 22.69 21.52 -2.78
N LYS A 74 23.77 20.78 -3.08
CA LYS A 74 24.95 20.56 -2.22
C LYS A 74 24.60 20.15 -0.79
N LYS A 75 23.56 19.31 -0.63
CA LYS A 75 23.15 18.79 0.66
C LYS A 75 24.20 17.81 1.21
N LYS A 76 24.25 17.65 2.53
CA LYS A 76 25.28 16.86 3.20
C LYS A 76 25.20 15.37 2.92
N ASN A 77 23.98 14.82 2.74
CA ASN A 77 23.78 13.37 2.56
C ASN A 77 22.89 13.06 1.35
N PRO A 78 23.37 13.26 0.10
CA PRO A 78 22.57 13.05 -1.09
C PRO A 78 22.12 11.60 -1.27
N LEU A 79 22.92 10.61 -0.88
CA LEU A 79 22.57 9.20 -1.02
C LEU A 79 21.35 8.83 -0.20
N ASN A 80 21.29 9.25 1.07
CA ASN A 80 20.12 9.01 1.91
C ASN A 80 18.91 9.81 1.42
N ASN A 81 19.10 11.03 0.91
CA ASN A 81 18.03 11.82 0.32
C ASN A 81 17.41 11.09 -0.89
N TRP A 82 18.24 10.55 -1.80
CA TRP A 82 17.78 9.73 -2.92
C TRP A 82 17.05 8.47 -2.44
N ALA A 83 17.66 7.73 -1.49
CA ALA A 83 17.08 6.49 -0.98
C ALA A 83 15.69 6.73 -0.38
N TYR A 84 15.52 7.74 0.48
CA TYR A 84 14.23 8.04 1.09
C TYR A 84 13.24 8.66 0.12
N ALA A 85 13.69 9.49 -0.83
CA ALA A 85 12.82 10.00 -1.88
C ALA A 85 12.26 8.84 -2.73
N MET A 86 13.12 7.93 -3.21
CA MET A 86 12.68 6.76 -3.96
C MET A 86 11.83 5.80 -3.12
N MET A 87 12.18 5.58 -1.84
CA MET A 87 11.37 4.79 -0.93
C MET A 87 9.96 5.37 -0.79
N SER A 88 9.79 6.70 -0.70
CA SER A 88 8.47 7.32 -0.67
C SER A 88 7.65 7.03 -1.93
N GLN A 89 8.31 6.96 -3.10
CA GLN A 89 7.63 6.66 -4.36
C GLN A 89 7.25 5.18 -4.47
N ILE A 90 8.16 4.27 -4.13
CA ILE A 90 7.93 2.83 -4.25
C ILE A 90 6.99 2.32 -3.15
N TYR A 91 7.24 2.72 -1.91
CA TYR A 91 6.51 2.18 -0.75
C TYR A 91 5.12 2.80 -0.59
N ILE A 92 4.96 4.11 -0.85
CA ILE A 92 3.70 4.82 -0.62
C ILE A 92 2.98 5.08 -1.96
N ALA A 93 3.60 5.86 -2.87
CA ALA A 93 2.91 6.32 -4.07
C ALA A 93 2.52 5.17 -5.00
N LEU A 94 3.44 4.21 -5.24
CA LEU A 94 3.18 3.07 -6.11
C LEU A 94 2.09 2.16 -5.51
N SER A 95 2.12 1.89 -4.20
CA SER A 95 1.11 1.06 -3.54
C SER A 95 -0.30 1.64 -3.71
N PHE A 96 -0.47 2.95 -3.54
CA PHE A 96 -1.76 3.61 -3.81
C PHE A 96 -2.11 3.66 -5.29
N ALA A 97 -1.13 3.88 -6.18
CA ALA A 97 -1.38 3.86 -7.62
C ALA A 97 -1.87 2.48 -8.10
N MET A 98 -1.35 1.39 -7.53
CA MET A 98 -1.75 0.02 -7.84
C MET A 98 -3.21 -0.30 -7.47
N LEU A 99 -3.86 0.45 -6.56
CA LEU A 99 -5.30 0.33 -6.33
C LEU A 99 -6.12 0.57 -7.60
N ASN A 100 -5.61 1.40 -8.53
CA ASN A 100 -6.27 1.62 -9.81
C ASN A 100 -6.21 0.38 -10.69
N ILE A 101 -5.15 -0.44 -10.63
CA ILE A 101 -5.07 -1.72 -11.38
C ILE A 101 -6.19 -2.65 -10.90
N LEU A 102 -6.43 -2.70 -9.58
CA LEU A 102 -7.50 -3.51 -9.01
C LEU A 102 -8.90 -2.98 -9.35
N ALA A 103 -9.04 -1.65 -9.48
CA ALA A 103 -10.31 -1.00 -9.78
C ALA A 103 -10.70 -1.09 -11.26
N TYR A 104 -9.72 -1.04 -12.16
CA TYR A 104 -9.92 -1.07 -13.60
C TYR A 104 -9.28 -2.34 -14.17
N HIS A 105 -10.07 -3.33 -14.45
CA HIS A 105 -9.60 -4.52 -15.18
C HIS A 105 -10.41 -4.72 -16.45
N SER A 106 -9.74 -5.19 -17.48
CA SER A 106 -10.37 -5.49 -18.76
C SER A 106 -11.05 -6.85 -18.70
N ILE A 107 -12.33 -6.91 -19.00
CA ILE A 107 -13.03 -8.16 -19.31
C ILE A 107 -13.07 -8.28 -20.81
N GLY A 108 -12.27 -9.16 -21.39
CA GLY A 108 -12.27 -9.44 -22.83
C GLY A 108 -11.64 -10.79 -23.10
N SER A 109 -12.22 -11.55 -24.04
CA SER A 109 -11.59 -12.76 -24.57
C SER A 109 -10.33 -12.37 -25.36
N GLU A 110 -9.21 -13.03 -25.07
CA GLU A 110 -7.98 -12.92 -25.86
C GLU A 110 -8.32 -13.17 -27.34
N GLY A 111 -8.23 -12.14 -28.19
CA GLY A 111 -8.35 -12.28 -29.63
C GLY A 111 -9.02 -11.13 -30.39
N GLU A 112 -9.82 -10.28 -29.77
CA GLU A 112 -10.47 -9.16 -30.46
C GLU A 112 -10.09 -7.81 -29.81
N LEU A 113 -9.12 -7.12 -30.39
CA LEU A 113 -8.73 -5.76 -30.02
C LEU A 113 -9.87 -4.71 -30.12
N SER A 114 -11.01 -5.06 -30.73
CA SER A 114 -12.13 -4.15 -30.97
C SER A 114 -13.17 -4.10 -29.86
N ASN A 115 -13.14 -5.01 -28.87
CA ASN A 115 -14.16 -5.12 -27.81
C ASN A 115 -13.58 -5.06 -26.37
N TYR A 116 -12.49 -4.35 -26.15
CA TYR A 116 -12.01 -4.07 -24.81
C TYR A 116 -12.99 -3.16 -24.07
N GLN A 117 -13.84 -3.75 -23.25
CA GLN A 117 -14.64 -2.98 -22.28
C GLN A 117 -13.88 -2.94 -20.96
N VAL A 118 -13.37 -1.77 -20.60
CA VAL A 118 -12.82 -1.52 -19.28
C VAL A 118 -13.99 -1.46 -18.29
N GLN A 119 -14.06 -2.41 -17.38
CA GLN A 119 -15.06 -2.42 -16.33
C GLN A 119 -14.45 -1.87 -15.03
N TYR A 120 -15.06 -0.82 -14.48
CA TYR A 120 -14.75 -0.33 -13.16
C TYR A 120 -15.36 -1.26 -12.10
N ASN A 121 -14.53 -1.89 -11.29
CA ASN A 121 -14.94 -2.74 -10.19
C ASN A 121 -14.36 -2.24 -8.86
N PRO A 122 -15.14 -1.53 -8.04
CA PRO A 122 -14.68 -1.01 -6.76
C PRO A 122 -14.53 -2.10 -5.69
N ILE A 123 -15.08 -3.31 -5.91
CA ILE A 123 -15.10 -4.38 -4.91
C ILE A 123 -13.70 -4.95 -4.66
N LEU A 124 -12.87 -5.09 -5.70
CA LEU A 124 -11.50 -5.60 -5.53
C LEU A 124 -10.65 -4.69 -4.63
N PRO A 125 -10.47 -3.39 -4.91
CA PRO A 125 -9.72 -2.53 -4.00
C PRO A 125 -10.37 -2.43 -2.62
N LEU A 126 -11.72 -2.41 -2.52
CA LEU A 126 -12.43 -2.39 -1.24
C LEU A 126 -12.17 -3.68 -0.42
N SER A 127 -12.08 -4.84 -1.08
CA SER A 127 -11.83 -6.11 -0.41
C SER A 127 -10.50 -6.14 0.35
N ILE A 128 -9.45 -5.44 -0.15
CA ILE A 128 -8.16 -5.32 0.55
C ILE A 128 -8.36 -4.67 1.93
N PHE A 129 -9.10 -3.57 1.97
CA PHE A 129 -9.40 -2.88 3.25
C PHE A 129 -10.26 -3.74 4.17
N ILE A 130 -11.27 -4.42 3.63
CA ILE A 130 -12.13 -5.32 4.40
C ILE A 130 -11.30 -6.45 5.03
N PHE A 131 -10.44 -7.13 4.25
CA PHE A 131 -9.60 -8.20 4.77
C PHE A 131 -8.57 -7.71 5.78
N THR A 132 -8.00 -6.52 5.57
CA THR A 132 -7.10 -5.90 6.54
C THR A 132 -7.82 -5.65 7.87
N TRP A 133 -9.01 -5.04 7.85
CA TRP A 133 -9.78 -4.76 9.07
C TRP A 133 -10.25 -6.04 9.78
N ILE A 134 -10.69 -7.05 9.02
CA ILE A 134 -11.06 -8.35 9.58
C ILE A 134 -9.85 -9.02 10.23
N ASN A 135 -8.69 -9.01 9.56
CA ASN A 135 -7.44 -9.54 10.08
C ASN A 135 -7.04 -8.85 11.39
N ASP A 136 -7.02 -7.52 11.42
CA ASP A 136 -6.61 -6.76 12.61
C ASP A 136 -7.54 -7.01 13.78
N THR A 137 -8.86 -7.03 13.54
CA THR A 137 -9.86 -7.33 14.56
C THR A 137 -9.74 -8.77 15.05
N GLY A 138 -9.63 -9.74 14.14
CA GLY A 138 -9.46 -11.14 14.48
C GLY A 138 -8.16 -11.41 15.22
N ALA A 139 -7.06 -10.80 14.77
CA ALA A 139 -5.75 -10.90 15.42
C ALA A 139 -5.76 -10.29 16.83
N TYR A 140 -6.44 -9.17 17.03
CA TYR A 140 -6.60 -8.56 18.34
C TYR A 140 -7.40 -9.46 19.28
N CYS A 141 -8.58 -9.95 18.87
CA CYS A 141 -9.43 -10.80 19.70
C CYS A 141 -8.72 -12.11 20.09
N THR A 142 -8.15 -12.83 19.12
CA THR A 142 -7.48 -14.11 19.36
C THR A 142 -6.16 -13.93 20.10
N GLY A 143 -5.43 -12.86 19.81
CA GLY A 143 -4.18 -12.51 20.51
C GLY A 143 -4.40 -12.17 21.98
N MET A 144 -5.53 -11.52 22.33
CA MET A 144 -5.89 -11.27 23.73
C MET A 144 -6.26 -12.56 24.48
N LEU A 145 -6.98 -13.49 23.82
CA LEU A 145 -7.47 -14.70 24.46
C LEU A 145 -6.40 -15.81 24.55
N PHE A 146 -5.60 -15.95 23.51
CA PHE A 146 -4.71 -17.10 23.32
C PHE A 146 -3.23 -16.74 23.14
N GLY A 147 -2.89 -15.44 22.99
CA GLY A 147 -1.55 -14.98 22.63
C GLY A 147 -0.48 -15.30 23.66
N LYS A 148 0.32 -16.33 23.42
CA LYS A 148 1.44 -16.77 24.26
C LYS A 148 2.80 -16.50 23.61
N HIS A 149 2.92 -16.73 22.30
CA HIS A 149 4.18 -16.63 21.57
C HIS A 149 4.25 -15.30 20.80
N ARG A 150 5.24 -14.47 21.10
CA ARG A 150 5.41 -13.18 20.43
C ARG A 150 5.89 -13.37 18.99
N LEU A 151 5.31 -12.58 18.06
CA LEU A 151 5.68 -12.65 16.63
C LEU A 151 7.04 -11.99 16.38
N PHE A 152 7.20 -10.73 16.80
CA PHE A 152 8.43 -9.93 16.72
C PHE A 152 8.57 -9.03 17.95
N GLU A 153 9.16 -9.55 19.02
CA GLU A 153 9.23 -8.87 20.32
C GLU A 153 9.95 -7.52 20.25
N ARG A 154 11.03 -7.44 19.48
CA ARG A 154 11.84 -6.21 19.32
C ARG A 154 11.10 -5.06 18.65
N ILE A 155 10.21 -5.36 17.70
CA ILE A 155 9.54 -4.37 16.83
C ILE A 155 8.13 -4.08 17.34
N SER A 156 7.35 -5.13 17.57
CA SER A 156 5.95 -5.07 17.99
C SER A 156 5.65 -6.12 19.09
N PRO A 157 5.93 -5.80 20.37
CA PRO A 157 5.81 -6.78 21.47
C PRO A 157 4.37 -7.21 21.76
N LYS A 158 3.37 -6.55 21.18
CA LYS A 158 1.97 -6.91 21.37
C LYS A 158 1.46 -7.96 20.37
N LYS A 159 2.13 -8.13 19.22
CA LYS A 159 1.73 -9.12 18.21
C LYS A 159 2.16 -10.53 18.62
N SER A 160 1.25 -11.51 18.43
CA SER A 160 1.48 -12.92 18.72
C SER A 160 1.19 -13.78 17.49
N TRP A 161 1.81 -14.97 17.43
CA TRP A 161 1.54 -15.96 16.38
C TRP A 161 0.09 -16.43 16.40
N GLU A 162 -0.46 -16.70 17.59
CA GLU A 162 -1.85 -17.11 17.77
C GLU A 162 -2.82 -16.04 17.27
N GLY A 163 -2.48 -14.76 17.54
CA GLY A 163 -3.23 -13.62 17.00
C GLY A 163 -3.20 -13.60 15.48
N SER A 164 -2.02 -13.72 14.87
CA SER A 164 -1.89 -13.68 13.41
C SER A 164 -2.60 -14.84 12.72
N ILE A 165 -2.55 -16.06 13.29
CA ILE A 165 -3.29 -17.22 12.79
C ILE A 165 -4.80 -16.98 12.91
N GLY A 166 -5.25 -16.47 14.06
CA GLY A 166 -6.66 -16.13 14.27
C GLY A 166 -7.17 -15.10 13.28
N GLY A 167 -6.42 -14.02 13.06
CA GLY A 167 -6.72 -13.02 12.02
C GLY A 167 -6.87 -13.66 10.63
N GLY A 168 -5.96 -14.58 10.28
CA GLY A 168 -6.05 -15.35 9.03
C GLY A 168 -7.33 -16.19 8.92
N VAL A 169 -7.72 -16.89 9.99
CA VAL A 169 -8.96 -17.67 10.02
C VAL A 169 -10.19 -16.78 9.82
N PHE A 170 -10.26 -15.63 10.53
CA PHE A 170 -11.35 -14.66 10.34
C PHE A 170 -11.37 -14.10 8.91
N SER A 171 -10.21 -13.87 8.31
CA SER A 171 -10.13 -13.37 6.93
C SER A 171 -10.58 -14.42 5.90
N ILE A 172 -10.32 -15.72 6.14
CA ILE A 172 -10.87 -16.81 5.31
C ILE A 172 -12.40 -16.84 5.40
N ILE A 173 -12.98 -16.70 6.60
CA ILE A 173 -14.44 -16.59 6.76
C ILE A 173 -14.96 -15.37 5.98
N GLY A 174 -14.28 -14.22 6.10
CA GLY A 174 -14.60 -13.03 5.31
C GLY A 174 -14.55 -13.28 3.80
N ALA A 175 -13.55 -14.04 3.31
CA ALA A 175 -13.45 -14.41 1.90
C ALA A 175 -14.60 -15.28 1.42
N ILE A 176 -15.07 -16.23 2.24
CA ILE A 176 -16.25 -17.05 1.93
C ILE A 176 -17.51 -16.18 1.83
N VAL A 177 -17.66 -15.22 2.74
CA VAL A 177 -18.77 -14.25 2.69
C VAL A 177 -18.68 -13.39 1.44
N MET A 178 -17.49 -12.86 1.11
CA MET A 178 -17.28 -12.07 -0.11
C MET A 178 -17.61 -12.89 -1.37
N ALA A 179 -17.19 -14.16 -1.44
CA ALA A 179 -17.48 -15.05 -2.57
C ALA A 179 -19.00 -15.28 -2.75
N HIS A 180 -19.75 -15.32 -1.64
CA HIS A 180 -21.21 -15.48 -1.70
C HIS A 180 -21.93 -14.25 -2.25
N PHE A 181 -21.52 -13.04 -1.80
CA PHE A 181 -22.14 -11.79 -2.23
C PHE A 181 -21.61 -11.28 -3.58
N PHE A 182 -20.37 -11.64 -3.94
CA PHE A 182 -19.69 -11.18 -5.15
C PHE A 182 -19.17 -12.38 -5.96
N PRO A 183 -20.08 -13.12 -6.66
CA PRO A 183 -19.75 -14.37 -7.35
C PRO A 183 -18.99 -14.19 -8.67
N PHE A 184 -18.49 -12.99 -8.99
CA PHE A 184 -17.68 -12.75 -10.18
C PHE A 184 -16.29 -13.40 -10.10
N MET A 185 -15.89 -13.88 -8.93
CA MET A 185 -14.60 -14.52 -8.70
C MET A 185 -14.78 -15.82 -7.90
N PRO A 186 -14.10 -16.93 -8.27
CA PRO A 186 -14.17 -18.20 -7.56
C PRO A 186 -13.77 -18.08 -6.09
N ILE A 187 -14.38 -18.87 -5.22
CA ILE A 187 -14.09 -18.87 -3.78
C ILE A 187 -12.62 -19.15 -3.46
N SER A 188 -11.95 -19.99 -4.24
CA SER A 188 -10.52 -20.29 -4.08
C SER A 188 -9.65 -19.06 -4.29
N ILE A 189 -10.01 -18.21 -5.25
CA ILE A 189 -9.30 -16.97 -5.53
C ILE A 189 -9.56 -15.95 -4.42
N TRP A 190 -10.80 -15.84 -3.92
CA TRP A 190 -11.12 -14.99 -2.77
C TRP A 190 -10.32 -15.39 -1.52
N ILE A 191 -10.21 -16.69 -1.22
CA ILE A 191 -9.42 -17.19 -0.09
C ILE A 191 -7.92 -16.88 -0.29
N GLY A 192 -7.38 -17.13 -1.48
CA GLY A 192 -5.98 -16.81 -1.79
C GLY A 192 -5.69 -15.32 -1.67
N LEU A 193 -6.61 -14.45 -2.13
CA LEU A 193 -6.50 -13.01 -1.99
C LEU A 193 -6.50 -12.60 -0.50
N ALA A 194 -7.42 -13.13 0.30
CA ALA A 194 -7.48 -12.85 1.73
C ALA A 194 -6.19 -13.26 2.45
N LEU A 195 -5.67 -14.47 2.16
CA LEU A 195 -4.39 -14.93 2.74
C LEU A 195 -3.22 -14.05 2.32
N THR A 196 -3.17 -13.64 1.06
CA THR A 196 -2.15 -12.70 0.56
C THR A 196 -2.21 -11.38 1.33
N VAL A 197 -3.40 -10.81 1.51
CA VAL A 197 -3.60 -9.56 2.28
C VAL A 197 -3.18 -9.74 3.74
N VAL A 198 -3.52 -10.85 4.38
CA VAL A 198 -3.15 -11.13 5.78
C VAL A 198 -1.64 -11.20 5.95
N ILE A 199 -0.96 -11.97 5.10
CA ILE A 199 0.49 -12.17 5.20
C ILE A 199 1.21 -10.84 4.94
N PHE A 200 0.95 -10.22 3.80
CA PHE A 200 1.65 -9.00 3.42
C PHE A 200 1.20 -7.76 4.19
N GLY A 201 -0.05 -7.72 4.64
CA GLY A 201 -0.52 -6.67 5.55
C GLY A 201 0.17 -6.74 6.91
N THR A 202 0.32 -7.95 7.48
CA THR A 202 1.07 -8.14 8.73
C THR A 202 2.54 -7.73 8.58
N LEU A 203 3.18 -8.07 7.45
CA LEU A 203 4.54 -7.66 7.14
C LEU A 203 4.65 -6.14 6.92
N GLY A 204 3.63 -5.52 6.32
CA GLY A 204 3.57 -4.06 6.11
C GLY A 204 3.61 -3.29 7.41
N ASP A 205 2.71 -3.61 8.35
CA ASP A 205 2.70 -3.00 9.69
C ASP A 205 4.04 -3.24 10.44
N LEU A 206 4.61 -4.45 10.35
CA LEU A 206 5.92 -4.71 10.95
C LEU A 206 7.04 -3.88 10.30
N THR A 207 6.99 -3.69 8.99
CA THR A 207 7.98 -2.89 8.25
C THR A 207 7.89 -1.42 8.66
N GLU A 208 6.69 -0.86 8.73
CA GLU A 208 6.48 0.52 9.19
C GLU A 208 6.86 0.68 10.67
N SER A 209 6.50 -0.28 11.50
CA SER A 209 6.90 -0.32 12.90
C SER A 209 8.43 -0.35 13.05
N LEU A 210 9.14 -1.13 12.24
CA LEU A 210 10.61 -1.16 12.21
C LEU A 210 11.19 0.20 11.84
N LEU A 211 10.66 0.85 10.79
CA LEU A 211 11.07 2.20 10.39
C LEU A 211 10.92 3.18 11.56
N LYS A 212 9.78 3.19 12.23
CA LYS A 212 9.53 4.07 13.38
C LYS A 212 10.50 3.80 14.53
N ARG A 213 10.76 2.54 14.89
CA ARG A 213 11.70 2.19 15.94
C ARG A 213 13.14 2.56 15.60
N THR A 214 13.56 2.40 14.35
CA THR A 214 14.91 2.79 13.90
C THR A 214 15.16 4.29 14.07
N ILE A 215 14.12 5.11 13.91
CA ILE A 215 14.20 6.57 14.07
C ILE A 215 13.89 7.02 15.52
N GLY A 216 13.57 6.09 16.42
CA GLY A 216 13.27 6.39 17.83
C GLY A 216 11.90 7.01 18.09
N ILE A 217 10.94 6.81 17.18
CA ILE A 217 9.56 7.30 17.31
C ILE A 217 8.57 6.15 17.46
N LYS A 218 7.35 6.47 17.87
CA LYS A 218 6.25 5.50 17.99
C LYS A 218 5.18 5.74 16.93
N ASP A 219 4.78 6.98 16.74
CA ASP A 219 3.67 7.36 15.86
C ASP A 219 4.21 8.21 14.70
N SER A 220 3.64 8.05 13.50
CA SER A 220 4.09 8.75 12.29
C SER A 220 3.70 10.23 12.27
N GLY A 221 2.66 10.61 12.98
CA GLY A 221 2.11 11.96 13.05
C GLY A 221 1.01 12.10 14.10
N ASN A 222 0.39 13.29 14.17
CA ASN A 222 -0.67 13.64 15.13
C ASN A 222 -1.92 14.20 14.42
N ILE A 223 -2.20 13.77 13.21
CA ILE A 223 -3.35 14.30 12.43
C ILE A 223 -4.67 13.93 13.09
N LEU A 224 -4.76 12.74 13.65
CA LEU A 224 -5.91 12.30 14.41
C LEU A 224 -5.54 12.28 15.90
N PRO A 225 -6.08 13.21 16.73
CA PRO A 225 -5.77 13.23 18.16
C PRO A 225 -6.01 11.85 18.80
N GLY A 226 -4.98 11.30 19.44
CA GLY A 226 -5.01 9.98 20.08
C GLY A 226 -4.92 8.77 19.15
N HIS A 227 -4.83 8.95 17.82
CA HIS A 227 -4.87 7.86 16.84
C HIS A 227 -3.67 7.82 15.88
N GLY A 228 -2.64 8.63 16.07
CA GLY A 228 -1.43 8.65 15.22
C GLY A 228 -1.60 9.41 13.91
N GLY A 229 -0.72 9.13 12.96
CA GLY A 229 -0.70 9.73 11.63
C GLY A 229 -1.53 8.97 10.59
N MET A 230 -1.57 9.53 9.39
CA MET A 230 -2.21 8.90 8.24
C MET A 230 -1.42 7.67 7.77
N LEU A 231 -0.10 7.70 7.88
CA LEU A 231 0.77 6.57 7.53
C LEU A 231 0.46 5.36 8.42
N ASP A 232 0.31 5.57 9.75
CA ASP A 232 -0.04 4.52 10.72
C ASP A 232 -1.41 3.83 10.43
N ARG A 233 -2.26 4.42 9.61
CA ARG A 233 -3.60 3.89 9.28
C ARG A 233 -3.62 3.00 8.04
N PHE A 234 -2.60 3.10 7.23
CA PHE A 234 -2.52 2.37 5.97
C PHE A 234 -1.25 1.50 5.87
N ASP A 235 -0.52 1.36 6.97
CA ASP A 235 0.74 0.61 7.05
C ASP A 235 0.63 -0.81 6.49
N SER A 236 -0.40 -1.55 6.89
CA SER A 236 -0.72 -2.88 6.37
C SER A 236 -1.08 -2.84 4.88
N THR A 237 -1.82 -1.82 4.45
CA THR A 237 -2.30 -1.68 3.07
C THR A 237 -1.15 -1.44 2.09
N LEU A 238 -0.09 -0.72 2.51
CA LEU A 238 1.05 -0.38 1.66
C LEU A 238 1.78 -1.60 1.09
N MET A 239 1.79 -2.73 1.78
CA MET A 239 2.36 -3.98 1.26
C MET A 239 1.29 -4.96 0.75
N ALA A 240 0.09 -4.91 1.33
CA ALA A 240 -1.00 -5.79 0.91
C ALA A 240 -1.47 -5.50 -0.52
N VAL A 241 -1.55 -4.22 -0.94
CA VAL A 241 -2.01 -3.85 -2.29
C VAL A 241 -1.07 -4.36 -3.38
N PRO A 242 0.24 -4.09 -3.37
CA PRO A 242 1.15 -4.65 -4.38
C PRO A 242 1.13 -6.17 -4.42
N ALA A 243 1.08 -6.82 -3.24
CA ALA A 243 1.04 -8.28 -3.16
C ALA A 243 -0.26 -8.84 -3.75
N ALA A 244 -1.40 -8.18 -3.50
CA ALA A 244 -2.69 -8.57 -4.08
C ALA A 244 -2.70 -8.44 -5.61
N VAL A 245 -2.12 -7.36 -6.15
CA VAL A 245 -1.97 -7.18 -7.61
C VAL A 245 -1.10 -8.30 -8.18
N VAL A 246 0.05 -8.58 -7.58
CA VAL A 246 0.94 -9.67 -8.02
C VAL A 246 0.23 -11.03 -7.95
N TYR A 247 -0.50 -11.31 -6.86
CA TYR A 247 -1.27 -12.55 -6.73
C TYR A 247 -2.28 -12.71 -7.85
N LEU A 248 -3.13 -11.69 -8.09
CA LEU A 248 -4.15 -11.74 -9.13
C LEU A 248 -3.55 -11.83 -10.54
N TYR A 249 -2.38 -11.24 -10.75
CA TYR A 249 -1.64 -11.34 -12.01
C TYR A 249 -1.09 -12.75 -12.25
N ILE A 250 -0.50 -13.37 -11.21
CA ILE A 250 0.04 -14.74 -11.30
C ILE A 250 -1.04 -15.76 -11.65
N ILE A 251 -2.24 -15.60 -11.10
CA ILE A 251 -3.37 -16.50 -11.40
C ILE A 251 -4.13 -16.10 -12.68
N SER A 252 -3.62 -15.12 -13.42
CA SER A 252 -4.22 -14.59 -14.67
C SER A 252 -5.68 -14.16 -14.51
N PHE A 253 -5.99 -13.52 -13.37
CA PHE A 253 -7.33 -13.01 -13.11
C PHE A 253 -7.48 -11.55 -13.60
N ILE A 254 -6.38 -10.77 -13.61
CA ILE A 254 -6.32 -9.38 -14.11
C ILE A 254 -5.23 -9.23 -15.14
#